data_76bd912db7736708e350b13aed81a458
#
_entry.id   76bd912db7736708e350b13aed81a458
#
_cell.length_a   1.000
_cell.length_b   1.000
_cell.length_c   1.000
_cell.angle_alpha   90.00
_cell.angle_beta   90.00
_cell.angle_gamma   90.00
#
_symmetry.space_group_name_H-M   'P 1'
#
loop_
_entity.id
_entity.type
_entity.pdbx_description
1 polymer ?
#
loop_
_entity_poly.entity_id
_entity_poly.type
_entity_poly.pdbx_seq_one_letter_code
_entity_poly.pdbx_strand_id
1 'polypeptide(L)'
;KNGLAFADEKLQELKLLSQRLDGEESDAYKQHVVDFDALQAADFRNVTLENLDDVATERVDYKVRRQVQQEKLGLPILPTTTIGSFPQSPEVRRTRLAWKRGNISDVEYEDFIKSEIARWIQIQEDLDIDVLVHGEFERVDMVEFFGQKLAGFTTTKLGWVQSYGSRAVKP
;
A
#
# COMPACT_ATOMS: atom_id res chain seq x y z
N LYS A 1 4.17 -14.35 11.23
CA LYS A 1 3.28 -15.52 11.02
C LYS A 1 2.25 -15.66 12.15
N ASN A 2 2.67 -15.46 13.39
CA ASN A 2 1.89 -15.75 14.59
C ASN A 2 0.72 -14.78 14.87
N GLY A 3 0.66 -13.66 14.17
CA GLY A 3 -0.42 -12.66 14.31
C GLY A 3 -1.52 -12.75 13.26
N LEU A 4 -1.42 -13.70 12.34
CA LEU A 4 -2.36 -13.84 11.23
C LEU A 4 -3.09 -15.17 11.37
N ALA A 5 -4.39 -15.09 11.56
CA ALA A 5 -5.26 -16.26 11.64
C ALA A 5 -6.29 -16.21 10.51
N PHE A 6 -6.25 -17.23 9.68
CA PHE A 6 -7.26 -17.51 8.65
C PHE A 6 -8.35 -18.44 9.21
N ALA A 7 -9.26 -18.91 8.39
CA ALA A 7 -10.41 -19.65 8.86
C ALA A 7 -10.05 -20.91 9.70
N ASP A 8 -9.07 -21.70 9.24
CA ASP A 8 -8.65 -22.92 9.94
C ASP A 8 -8.02 -22.61 11.29
N GLU A 9 -7.15 -21.59 11.36
CA GLU A 9 -6.52 -21.15 12.60
C GLU A 9 -7.56 -20.59 13.57
N LYS A 10 -8.56 -19.87 13.09
CA LYS A 10 -9.66 -19.38 13.93
C LYS A 10 -10.52 -20.50 14.49
N LEU A 11 -10.79 -21.54 13.74
CA LEU A 11 -11.49 -22.73 14.24
C LEU A 11 -10.65 -23.48 15.29
N GLN A 12 -9.34 -23.56 15.11
CA GLN A 12 -8.43 -24.14 16.09
C GLN A 12 -8.39 -23.31 17.38
N GLU A 13 -8.33 -21.99 17.30
CA GLU A 13 -8.41 -21.10 18.45
C GLU A 13 -9.70 -21.31 19.25
N LEU A 14 -10.86 -21.40 18.57
CA LEU A 14 -12.15 -21.68 19.23
C LEU A 14 -12.13 -23.04 19.95
N LYS A 15 -11.53 -24.07 19.36
CA LYS A 15 -11.38 -25.36 20.00
C LYS A 15 -10.50 -25.28 21.25
N LEU A 16 -9.36 -24.58 21.18
CA LEU A 16 -8.46 -24.38 22.33
C LEU A 16 -9.16 -23.63 23.47
N LEU A 17 -9.95 -22.60 23.14
CA LEU A 17 -10.74 -21.86 24.11
C LEU A 17 -11.80 -22.73 24.78
N SER A 18 -12.53 -23.56 24.02
CA SER A 18 -13.50 -24.51 24.57
C SER A 18 -12.83 -25.49 25.53
N GLN A 19 -11.72 -26.10 25.15
CA GLN A 19 -10.96 -27.00 26.01
C GLN A 19 -10.49 -26.30 27.30
N ARG A 20 -10.05 -25.04 27.19
CA ARG A 20 -9.62 -24.26 28.36
C ARG A 20 -10.77 -23.97 29.31
N LEU A 21 -11.98 -23.71 28.82
CA LEU A 21 -13.18 -23.52 29.63
C LEU A 21 -13.57 -24.81 30.37
N ASP A 22 -13.32 -25.96 29.76
CA ASP A 22 -13.53 -27.28 30.38
C ASP A 22 -12.43 -27.68 31.39
N GLY A 23 -11.45 -26.79 31.60
CA GLY A 23 -10.34 -27.01 32.55
C GLY A 23 -9.11 -27.70 31.93
N GLU A 24 -9.12 -27.95 30.64
CA GLU A 24 -7.97 -28.54 29.95
C GLU A 24 -6.95 -27.45 29.55
N GLU A 25 -5.69 -27.72 29.83
CA GLU A 25 -4.58 -26.84 29.40
C GLU A 25 -3.61 -27.60 28.53
N SER A 26 -3.87 -27.58 27.22
CA SER A 26 -3.03 -28.26 26.23
C SER A 26 -1.74 -27.48 25.93
N ASP A 27 -0.72 -28.17 25.46
CA ASP A 27 0.53 -27.52 25.01
C ASP A 27 0.29 -26.57 23.83
N ALA A 28 -0.71 -26.86 22.99
CA ALA A 28 -1.13 -25.97 21.91
C ALA A 28 -1.71 -24.64 22.44
N TYR A 29 -2.47 -24.68 23.55
CA TYR A 29 -2.94 -23.45 24.20
C TYR A 29 -1.78 -22.65 24.79
N LYS A 30 -0.83 -23.29 25.47
CA LYS A 30 0.36 -22.62 26.02
C LYS A 30 1.17 -21.94 24.91
N GLN A 31 1.36 -22.64 23.80
CA GLN A 31 2.07 -22.06 22.64
C GLN A 31 1.31 -20.87 22.05
N HIS A 32 -0.03 -20.94 21.96
CA HIS A 32 -0.84 -19.82 21.51
C HIS A 32 -0.69 -18.58 22.40
N VAL A 33 -0.62 -18.75 23.72
CA VAL A 33 -0.37 -17.64 24.67
C VAL A 33 1.01 -17.02 24.42
N VAL A 34 2.05 -17.84 24.27
CA VAL A 34 3.42 -17.36 23.96
C VAL A 34 3.44 -16.59 22.65
N ASP A 35 2.79 -17.09 21.62
CA ASP A 35 2.70 -16.43 20.32
C ASP A 35 1.94 -15.10 20.40
N PHE A 36 0.88 -15.03 21.20
CA PHE A 36 0.12 -13.81 21.44
C PHE A 36 0.93 -12.77 22.20
N ASP A 37 1.64 -13.16 23.25
CA ASP A 37 2.52 -12.27 24.01
C ASP A 37 3.67 -11.73 23.12
N ALA A 38 4.25 -12.57 22.30
CA ALA A 38 5.26 -12.17 21.32
C ALA A 38 4.70 -11.17 20.29
N LEU A 39 3.44 -11.34 19.87
CA LEU A 39 2.76 -10.39 19.00
C LEU A 39 2.53 -9.04 19.67
N GLN A 40 2.12 -9.03 20.95
CA GLN A 40 1.93 -7.80 21.70
C GLN A 40 3.25 -7.06 21.94
N ALA A 41 4.33 -7.80 22.14
CA ALA A 41 5.67 -7.24 22.31
C ALA A 41 6.32 -6.79 20.97
N ALA A 42 5.74 -7.15 19.83
CA ALA A 42 6.29 -6.79 18.53
C ALA A 42 6.17 -5.29 18.23
N ASP A 43 7.24 -4.70 17.74
CA ASP A 43 7.42 -3.25 17.59
C ASP A 43 6.66 -2.63 16.39
N PHE A 44 5.99 -3.43 15.57
CA PHE A 44 5.32 -2.93 14.36
C PHE A 44 4.12 -1.99 14.63
N ARG A 45 3.62 -1.93 15.88
CA ARG A 45 2.54 -1.01 16.30
C ARG A 45 3.03 0.21 17.06
N ASN A 46 4.31 0.36 17.28
CA ASN A 46 4.91 1.47 18.02
C ASN A 46 5.09 2.72 17.15
N VAL A 47 3.99 3.15 16.52
CA VAL A 47 3.97 4.48 15.91
C VAL A 47 3.45 5.45 16.96
N THR A 48 4.35 6.18 17.58
CA THR A 48 3.99 7.34 18.41
C THR A 48 3.57 8.44 17.45
N LEU A 49 2.28 8.74 17.39
CA LEU A 49 1.78 9.92 16.71
C LEU A 49 2.10 11.13 17.59
N GLU A 50 3.26 11.70 17.38
CA GLU A 50 3.68 12.93 18.07
C GLU A 50 2.96 14.13 17.44
N ASN A 51 2.34 14.97 18.27
CA ASN A 51 1.83 16.29 17.92
C ASN A 51 0.77 16.37 16.82
N LEU A 52 -0.33 15.62 16.99
CA LEU A 52 -1.54 15.84 16.16
C LEU A 52 -2.17 17.21 16.39
N ASP A 53 -1.86 17.87 17.49
CA ASP A 53 -2.38 19.20 17.84
C ASP A 53 -1.91 20.31 16.87
N ASP A 54 -0.77 20.10 16.19
CA ASP A 54 -0.24 21.03 15.19
C ASP A 54 -0.80 20.79 13.76
N VAL A 55 -1.62 19.76 13.57
CA VAL A 55 -2.24 19.50 12.28
C VAL A 55 -3.48 20.38 12.12
N ALA A 56 -3.45 21.30 11.16
CA ALA A 56 -4.60 22.13 10.84
C ALA A 56 -5.81 21.25 10.47
N THR A 57 -6.79 21.15 11.37
CA THR A 57 -8.00 20.36 11.20
C THR A 57 -9.07 21.10 10.40
N GLU A 58 -8.97 22.42 10.31
CA GLU A 58 -9.91 23.25 9.58
C GLU A 58 -9.51 23.41 8.11
N ARG A 59 -10.44 23.07 7.26
CA ARG A 59 -10.27 23.25 5.82
C ARG A 59 -10.70 24.65 5.42
N VAL A 60 -9.82 25.40 4.74
CA VAL A 60 -10.11 26.71 4.18
C VAL A 60 -11.38 26.67 3.32
N ASP A 61 -12.21 27.74 3.37
CA ASP A 61 -13.47 27.85 2.60
C ASP A 61 -13.27 27.51 1.11
N TYR A 62 -14.26 26.86 0.54
CA TYR A 62 -14.19 26.37 -0.84
C TYR A 62 -13.96 27.50 -1.85
N LYS A 63 -14.62 28.65 -1.69
CA LYS A 63 -14.49 29.75 -2.64
C LYS A 63 -13.07 30.32 -2.65
N VAL A 64 -12.47 30.47 -1.48
CA VAL A 64 -11.08 30.91 -1.33
C VAL A 64 -10.12 29.92 -1.97
N ARG A 65 -10.28 28.61 -1.67
CA ARG A 65 -9.44 27.57 -2.26
C ARG A 65 -9.56 27.53 -3.78
N ARG A 66 -10.78 27.61 -4.29
CA ARG A 66 -11.03 27.59 -5.74
C ARG A 66 -10.35 28.75 -6.44
N GLN A 67 -10.46 29.97 -5.88
CA GLN A 67 -9.79 31.14 -6.46
C GLN A 67 -8.27 30.95 -6.50
N VAL A 68 -7.66 30.61 -5.38
CA VAL A 68 -6.20 30.38 -5.29
C VAL A 68 -5.75 29.28 -6.25
N GLN A 69 -6.52 28.19 -6.38
CA GLN A 69 -6.20 27.10 -7.29
C GLN A 69 -6.30 27.52 -8.77
N GLN A 70 -7.34 28.28 -9.13
CA GLN A 70 -7.50 28.78 -10.49
C GLN A 70 -6.36 29.73 -10.89
N GLU A 71 -6.00 30.65 -10.01
CA GLU A 71 -4.89 31.60 -10.24
C GLU A 71 -3.54 30.87 -10.34
N LYS A 72 -3.31 29.88 -9.48
CA LYS A 72 -2.03 29.17 -9.44
C LYS A 72 -1.84 28.16 -10.57
N LEU A 73 -2.90 27.45 -10.94
CA LEU A 73 -2.82 26.36 -11.91
C LEU A 73 -3.04 26.84 -13.36
N GLY A 74 -3.78 27.95 -13.56
CA GLY A 74 -4.03 28.52 -14.89
C GLY A 74 -4.77 27.59 -15.85
N LEU A 75 -5.51 26.61 -15.33
CA LEU A 75 -6.17 25.59 -16.14
C LEU A 75 -7.38 26.15 -16.90
N PRO A 76 -7.73 25.59 -18.07
CA PRO A 76 -8.94 25.94 -18.78
C PRO A 76 -10.21 25.56 -18.00
N ILE A 77 -11.38 25.98 -18.46
CA ILE A 77 -12.66 25.70 -17.80
C ILE A 77 -12.94 24.19 -17.70
N LEU A 78 -12.54 23.42 -18.71
CA LEU A 78 -12.68 21.97 -18.80
C LEU A 78 -11.30 21.36 -19.07
N PRO A 79 -10.45 21.24 -18.05
CA PRO A 79 -9.12 20.68 -18.22
C PRO A 79 -9.18 19.19 -18.54
N THR A 80 -8.34 18.79 -19.47
CA THR A 80 -8.15 17.38 -19.82
C THR A 80 -7.16 16.70 -18.86
N THR A 81 -7.42 15.46 -18.53
CA THR A 81 -6.52 14.61 -17.76
C THR A 81 -6.79 13.14 -18.04
N THR A 82 -5.98 12.25 -17.49
CA THR A 82 -6.18 10.79 -17.59
C THR A 82 -6.58 10.19 -16.24
N ILE A 83 -6.85 8.88 -16.23
CA ILE A 83 -7.30 8.15 -15.04
C ILE A 83 -6.26 8.09 -13.90
N GLY A 84 -4.97 8.33 -14.19
CA GLY A 84 -3.87 8.26 -13.23
C GLY A 84 -2.92 7.11 -13.46
N SER A 85 -3.41 5.88 -13.61
CA SER A 85 -2.60 4.71 -13.91
C SER A 85 -2.61 4.36 -15.40
N PHE A 86 -1.43 4.03 -15.95
CA PHE A 86 -1.32 3.51 -17.31
C PHE A 86 -1.13 1.99 -17.30
N PRO A 87 -1.49 1.29 -18.40
CA PRO A 87 -1.27 -0.15 -18.52
C PRO A 87 0.21 -0.49 -18.35
N GLN A 88 0.49 -1.45 -17.49
CA GLN A 88 1.87 -1.89 -17.28
C GLN A 88 2.32 -2.76 -18.44
N SER A 89 3.31 -2.26 -19.20
CA SER A 89 3.88 -2.97 -20.33
C SER A 89 4.53 -4.29 -19.91
N PRO A 90 4.72 -5.25 -20.86
CA PRO A 90 5.51 -6.45 -20.59
C PRO A 90 6.93 -6.14 -20.08
N GLU A 91 7.50 -5.02 -20.50
CA GLU A 91 8.82 -4.57 -20.07
C GLU A 91 8.82 -4.13 -18.61
N VAL A 92 7.90 -3.27 -18.21
CA VAL A 92 7.72 -2.87 -16.80
C VAL A 92 7.55 -4.08 -15.89
N ARG A 93 6.73 -5.06 -16.31
CA ARG A 93 6.53 -6.29 -15.53
C ARG A 93 7.78 -7.15 -15.41
N ARG A 94 8.54 -7.30 -16.51
CA ARG A 94 9.80 -8.08 -16.51
C ARG A 94 10.87 -7.42 -15.63
N THR A 95 11.04 -6.11 -15.76
CA THR A 95 12.03 -5.34 -14.97
C THR A 95 11.70 -5.40 -13.48
N ARG A 96 10.43 -5.22 -13.11
CA ARG A 96 9.99 -5.39 -11.72
C ARG A 96 10.24 -6.81 -11.20
N LEU A 97 10.01 -7.83 -12.01
CA LEU A 97 10.27 -9.21 -11.61
C LEU A 97 11.77 -9.47 -11.44
N ALA A 98 12.61 -8.93 -12.32
CA ALA A 98 14.06 -9.01 -12.22
C ALA A 98 14.56 -8.35 -10.92
N TRP A 99 14.06 -7.17 -10.60
CA TRP A 99 14.34 -6.49 -9.34
C TRP A 99 13.92 -7.31 -8.11
N LYS A 100 12.67 -7.80 -8.08
CA LYS A 100 12.17 -8.64 -6.97
C LYS A 100 12.97 -9.94 -6.77
N ARG A 101 13.66 -10.43 -7.79
CA ARG A 101 14.54 -11.60 -7.74
C ARG A 101 16.00 -11.26 -7.40
N GLY A 102 16.33 -9.98 -7.25
CA GLY A 102 17.70 -9.51 -7.02
C GLY A 102 18.62 -9.58 -8.25
N ASN A 103 18.05 -9.68 -9.46
CA ASN A 103 18.81 -9.72 -10.71
C ASN A 103 19.26 -8.34 -11.19
N ILE A 104 18.62 -7.28 -10.70
CA ILE A 104 19.01 -5.88 -10.88
C ILE A 104 18.96 -5.17 -9.53
N SER A 105 19.75 -4.13 -9.36
CA SER A 105 19.83 -3.31 -8.16
C SER A 105 18.62 -2.38 -8.01
N ASP A 106 18.44 -1.81 -6.81
CA ASP A 106 17.41 -0.79 -6.54
C ASP A 106 17.60 0.44 -7.43
N VAL A 107 18.84 0.85 -7.65
CA VAL A 107 19.19 2.01 -8.50
C VAL A 107 18.77 1.77 -9.95
N GLU A 108 19.14 0.62 -10.51
CA GLU A 108 18.76 0.25 -11.88
C GLU A 108 17.25 0.19 -12.07
N TYR A 109 16.54 -0.35 -11.06
CA TYR A 109 15.08 -0.38 -11.09
C TYR A 109 14.46 1.02 -11.00
N GLU A 110 14.95 1.88 -10.11
CA GLU A 110 14.48 3.26 -9.97
C GLU A 110 14.71 4.07 -11.24
N ASP A 111 15.88 3.96 -11.86
CA ASP A 111 16.21 4.67 -13.08
C ASP A 111 15.33 4.22 -14.24
N PHE A 112 15.05 2.92 -14.34
CA PHE A 112 14.08 2.41 -15.30
C PHE A 112 12.68 3.00 -15.08
N ILE A 113 12.18 3.01 -13.85
CA ILE A 113 10.86 3.58 -13.51
C ILE A 113 10.81 5.09 -13.82
N LYS A 114 11.85 5.83 -13.48
CA LYS A 114 11.97 7.27 -13.82
C LYS A 114 11.92 7.50 -15.32
N SER A 115 12.61 6.67 -16.10
CA SER A 115 12.61 6.79 -17.57
C SER A 115 11.21 6.50 -18.16
N GLU A 116 10.49 5.52 -17.65
CA GLU A 116 9.11 5.24 -18.08
C GLU A 116 8.16 6.38 -17.72
N ILE A 117 8.26 6.93 -16.51
CA ILE A 117 7.47 8.09 -16.09
C ILE A 117 7.74 9.28 -17.00
N ALA A 118 9.03 9.61 -17.26
CA ALA A 118 9.43 10.71 -18.13
C ALA A 118 8.88 10.53 -19.56
N ARG A 119 8.97 9.33 -20.11
CA ARG A 119 8.43 9.00 -21.42
C ARG A 119 6.92 9.23 -21.50
N TRP A 120 6.16 8.81 -20.48
CA TRP A 120 4.72 8.98 -20.48
C TRP A 120 4.27 10.41 -20.17
N ILE A 121 5.05 11.18 -19.44
CA ILE A 121 4.84 12.62 -19.29
C ILE A 121 5.01 13.31 -20.66
N GLN A 122 6.10 13.02 -21.37
CA GLN A 122 6.33 13.60 -22.70
C GLN A 122 5.20 13.28 -23.70
N ILE A 123 4.68 12.04 -23.69
CA ILE A 123 3.54 11.67 -24.55
C ILE A 123 2.30 12.50 -24.21
N GLN A 124 2.04 12.78 -22.93
CA GLN A 124 0.91 13.60 -22.52
C GLN A 124 1.10 15.07 -22.94
N GLU A 125 2.32 15.60 -22.83
CA GLU A 125 2.66 16.94 -23.30
C GLU A 125 2.48 17.04 -24.82
N ASP A 126 2.95 16.05 -25.58
CA ASP A 126 2.79 16.00 -27.05
C ASP A 126 1.31 15.90 -27.49
N LEU A 127 0.44 15.44 -26.62
CA LEU A 127 -1.01 15.34 -26.81
C LEU A 127 -1.80 16.54 -26.25
N ASP A 128 -1.11 17.56 -25.76
CA ASP A 128 -1.73 18.76 -25.13
C ASP A 128 -2.68 18.41 -23.97
N ILE A 129 -2.33 17.42 -23.12
CA ILE A 129 -3.08 17.12 -21.91
C ILE A 129 -2.81 18.19 -20.85
N ASP A 130 -3.85 18.83 -20.31
CA ASP A 130 -3.71 19.96 -19.39
C ASP A 130 -3.18 19.58 -18.00
N VAL A 131 -3.57 18.40 -17.51
CA VAL A 131 -3.14 17.89 -16.18
C VAL A 131 -2.47 16.54 -16.34
N LEU A 132 -1.15 16.53 -16.19
CA LEU A 132 -0.34 15.34 -16.39
C LEU A 132 -0.40 14.40 -15.20
N VAL A 133 -0.28 13.11 -15.48
CA VAL A 133 -0.15 12.05 -14.47
C VAL A 133 1.12 11.24 -14.72
N HIS A 134 1.74 10.73 -13.66
CA HIS A 134 2.99 9.97 -13.82
C HIS A 134 2.78 8.50 -14.24
N GLY A 135 1.57 7.97 -14.23
CA GLY A 135 1.24 6.66 -14.78
C GLY A 135 1.34 5.47 -13.83
N GLU A 136 1.83 5.66 -12.61
CA GLU A 136 1.87 4.65 -11.52
C GLU A 136 2.72 3.39 -11.83
N PHE A 137 3.83 3.55 -12.54
CA PHE A 137 4.66 2.41 -12.96
C PHE A 137 5.41 1.75 -11.80
N GLU A 138 5.62 2.46 -10.69
CA GLU A 138 6.28 1.98 -9.49
C GLU A 138 5.41 1.04 -8.63
N ARG A 139 4.08 1.08 -8.81
CA ARG A 139 3.14 0.33 -7.98
C ARG A 139 2.25 -0.63 -8.76
N VAL A 140 1.83 -1.70 -8.10
CA VAL A 140 0.86 -2.67 -8.62
C VAL A 140 -0.51 -2.41 -8.02
N ASP A 141 -0.53 -2.16 -6.72
CA ASP A 141 -1.74 -1.83 -5.94
C ASP A 141 -1.42 -0.67 -5.01
N MET A 142 -2.35 0.28 -4.91
CA MET A 142 -2.16 1.50 -4.14
C MET A 142 -2.07 1.22 -2.63
N VAL A 143 -2.93 0.34 -2.11
CA VAL A 143 -2.97 0.03 -0.67
C VAL A 143 -1.70 -0.72 -0.27
N GLU A 144 -1.30 -1.74 -1.05
CA GLU A 144 -0.04 -2.47 -0.83
C GLU A 144 1.16 -1.52 -0.87
N PHE A 145 1.22 -0.63 -1.87
CA PHE A 145 2.34 0.29 -2.04
C PHE A 145 2.50 1.25 -0.87
N PHE A 146 1.43 1.91 -0.44
CA PHE A 146 1.49 2.84 0.68
C PHE A 146 1.66 2.11 2.01
N GLY A 147 1.02 0.97 2.21
CA GLY A 147 1.23 0.14 3.40
C GLY A 147 2.69 -0.27 3.58
N GLN A 148 3.41 -0.59 2.49
CA GLN A 148 4.84 -0.91 2.55
C GLN A 148 5.74 0.30 2.85
N LYS A 149 5.27 1.53 2.63
CA LYS A 149 6.03 2.78 2.83
C LYS A 149 5.78 3.42 4.20
N LEU A 150 4.65 3.11 4.83
CA LEU A 150 4.26 3.70 6.10
C LEU A 150 4.73 2.83 7.27
N ALA A 151 5.31 3.47 8.29
CA ALA A 151 5.63 2.77 9.53
C ALA A 151 4.35 2.28 10.22
N GLY A 152 4.43 1.15 10.91
CA GLY A 152 3.29 0.54 11.60
C GLY A 152 2.42 -0.38 10.74
N PHE A 153 2.74 -0.54 9.45
CA PHE A 153 2.10 -1.52 8.58
C PHE A 153 2.98 -2.76 8.41
N THR A 154 2.36 -3.92 8.44
CA THR A 154 3.03 -5.21 8.20
C THR A 154 2.30 -5.94 7.08
N THR A 155 3.05 -6.39 6.09
CA THR A 155 2.49 -7.16 4.96
C THR A 155 2.83 -8.63 5.09
N THR A 156 1.93 -9.50 4.62
CA THR A 156 2.19 -10.94 4.60
C THR A 156 3.09 -11.32 3.44
N LYS A 157 3.83 -12.43 3.58
CA LYS A 157 4.64 -12.97 2.50
C LYS A 157 3.82 -13.78 1.49
N LEU A 158 2.84 -14.53 1.96
CA LEU A 158 2.10 -15.53 1.16
C LEU A 158 0.57 -15.40 1.26
N GLY A 159 0.07 -14.50 2.12
CA GLY A 159 -1.38 -14.29 2.28
C GLY A 159 -1.92 -13.38 1.18
N TRP A 160 -2.17 -13.95 0.00
CA TRP A 160 -2.74 -13.22 -1.12
C TRP A 160 -4.24 -13.06 -0.96
N VAL A 161 -4.73 -11.84 -1.17
CA VAL A 161 -6.17 -11.53 -1.23
C VAL A 161 -6.52 -10.91 -2.57
N GLN A 162 -7.73 -11.14 -3.03
CA GLN A 162 -8.23 -10.50 -4.23
C GLN A 162 -8.54 -9.03 -3.93
N SER A 163 -7.99 -8.11 -4.72
CA SER A 163 -8.23 -6.69 -4.63
C SER A 163 -9.31 -6.27 -5.63
N TYR A 164 -8.94 -5.99 -6.86
CA TYR A 164 -9.84 -5.55 -7.91
C TYR A 164 -9.75 -6.45 -9.15
N GLY A 165 -10.88 -6.92 -9.65
CA GLY A 165 -10.92 -7.86 -10.78
C GLY A 165 -10.18 -9.16 -10.45
N SER A 166 -9.19 -9.51 -11.26
CA SER A 166 -8.33 -10.69 -11.04
C SER A 166 -7.02 -10.38 -10.30
N ARG A 167 -6.84 -9.13 -9.84
CA ARG A 167 -5.63 -8.71 -9.13
C ARG A 167 -5.59 -9.31 -7.74
N ALA A 168 -4.49 -9.97 -7.41
CA ALA A 168 -4.19 -10.42 -6.05
C ALA A 168 -3.08 -9.56 -5.45
N VAL A 169 -3.25 -9.14 -4.21
CA VAL A 169 -2.33 -8.30 -3.44
C VAL A 169 -2.06 -8.92 -2.09
N LYS A 170 -1.04 -8.43 -1.40
CA LYS A 170 -0.77 -8.81 -0.01
C LYS A 170 -1.63 -7.96 0.92
N PRO A 171 -2.31 -8.58 1.89
CA PRO A 171 -3.05 -7.85 2.92
C PRO A 171 -2.11 -7.14 3.87
#